data_94cfe9895b0d2d6b992a561cc314500e
#
_entry.id   94cfe9895b0d2d6b992a561cc314500e
#
_cell.length_a   1.000
_cell.length_b   1.000
_cell.length_c   1.000
_cell.angle_alpha   90.00
_cell.angle_beta   90.00
_cell.angle_gamma   90.00
#
_symmetry.space_group_name_H-M   'P 1'
#
loop_
_entity.id
_entity.type
_entity.pdbx_description
1 polymer ?
#
loop_
_entity_poly.entity_id
_entity_poly.type
_entity_poly.pdbx_seq_one_letter_code
_entity_poly.pdbx_strand_id
1 'polypeptide(L)'
;MLYNMTKDTAALLRQWAETYNDRQYFQEDPIIFPTRFAELMRSGRCGLKDVEVSAIFAAHFAWGRRSMIVRDCSRLFDEMSWKPYDYVMRGEWRDDPVSIHRTVKWSEVAAICARLKNIYVGQDSLESLGVPEIRTLVFGQKEDAKAPNKKINMLRRWMVRDDGKVDLGLWKNISPDELLIPLDVHVYTQPVELGLTARKPKDIKTVREITDAFSDIFPNDPCKGDFALFGFGVTHGK
;
A
#
# COMPACT_ATOMS: atom_id res chain seq x y z
N MET A 1 17.42 15.58 -14.99
CA MET A 1 17.49 16.85 -14.20
C MET A 1 18.10 16.50 -12.87
N LEU A 2 19.22 17.10 -12.51
CA LEU A 2 19.92 16.78 -11.27
C LEU A 2 19.09 17.30 -10.10
N TYR A 3 18.59 16.40 -9.29
CA TYR A 3 18.05 16.70 -7.97
C TYR A 3 19.13 17.42 -7.17
N ASN A 4 18.76 18.43 -6.36
CA ASN A 4 19.71 19.13 -5.48
C ASN A 4 20.16 18.29 -4.27
N MET A 5 20.06 16.97 -4.40
CA MET A 5 20.42 16.04 -3.35
C MET A 5 21.94 15.92 -3.21
N THR A 6 22.46 16.13 -1.99
CA THR A 6 23.87 15.97 -1.69
C THR A 6 24.25 14.49 -1.48
N LYS A 7 25.54 14.15 -1.57
CA LYS A 7 26.03 12.81 -1.23
C LYS A 7 25.73 12.44 0.23
N ASP A 8 25.79 13.42 1.12
CA ASP A 8 25.50 13.23 2.56
C ASP A 8 24.02 12.91 2.77
N THR A 9 23.11 13.58 2.03
CA THR A 9 21.67 13.27 2.06
C THR A 9 21.40 11.85 1.56
N ALA A 10 22.05 11.42 0.48
CA ALA A 10 21.88 10.05 -0.04
C ALA A 10 22.38 8.99 0.96
N ALA A 11 23.51 9.25 1.64
CA ALA A 11 24.04 8.35 2.68
C ALA A 11 23.07 8.24 3.88
N LEU A 12 22.50 9.36 4.31
CA LEU A 12 21.52 9.42 5.39
C LEU A 12 20.22 8.68 5.03
N LEU A 13 19.73 8.85 3.79
CA LEU A 13 18.56 8.11 3.29
C LEU A 13 18.80 6.59 3.30
N ARG A 14 19.98 6.12 2.91
CA ARG A 14 20.34 4.70 2.99
C ARG A 14 20.31 4.21 4.44
N GLN A 15 20.90 4.96 5.36
CA GLN A 15 20.91 4.62 6.78
C GLN A 15 19.49 4.54 7.35
N TRP A 16 18.62 5.50 7.07
CA TRP A 16 17.24 5.47 7.54
C TRP A 16 16.46 4.31 6.92
N ALA A 17 16.61 4.06 5.62
CA ALA A 17 15.95 2.94 4.98
C ALA A 17 16.34 1.60 5.61
N GLU A 18 17.61 1.37 5.93
CA GLU A 18 18.05 0.16 6.62
C GLU A 18 17.51 0.07 8.05
N THR A 19 17.51 1.18 8.79
CA THR A 19 17.06 1.21 10.18
C THR A 19 15.56 0.99 10.29
N TYR A 20 14.77 1.65 9.45
CA TYR A 20 13.31 1.68 9.57
C TYR A 20 12.58 0.64 8.72
N ASN A 21 13.26 -0.07 7.84
CA ASN A 21 12.73 -1.25 7.17
C ASN A 21 12.78 -2.46 8.11
N ASP A 22 12.02 -2.38 9.20
CA ASP A 22 11.94 -3.41 10.24
C ASP A 22 10.51 -3.49 10.78
N ARG A 23 10.01 -4.71 11.01
CA ARG A 23 8.64 -5.00 11.48
C ARG A 23 8.28 -4.31 12.79
N GLN A 24 9.25 -4.04 13.65
CA GLN A 24 8.99 -3.37 14.93
C GLN A 24 8.33 -1.99 14.78
N TYR A 25 8.59 -1.28 13.68
CA TYR A 25 7.99 0.03 13.39
C TYR A 25 6.60 -0.04 12.76
N PHE A 26 6.14 -1.24 12.39
CA PHE A 26 4.88 -1.48 11.68
C PHE A 26 3.86 -2.30 12.47
N GLN A 27 4.07 -2.47 13.79
CA GLN A 27 3.16 -3.23 14.66
C GLN A 27 1.75 -2.64 14.75
N GLU A 28 1.61 -1.33 14.57
CA GLU A 28 0.35 -0.61 14.52
C GLU A 28 0.02 -0.11 13.10
N ASP A 29 0.64 -0.68 12.07
CA ASP A 29 0.40 -0.32 10.67
C ASP A 29 -0.59 -1.31 10.03
N PRO A 30 -1.46 -0.88 9.09
CA PRO A 30 -2.42 -1.79 8.46
C PRO A 30 -1.80 -2.98 7.72
N ILE A 31 -0.51 -2.97 7.42
CA ILE A 31 0.19 -4.13 6.83
C ILE A 31 0.13 -5.37 7.74
N ILE A 32 -0.11 -5.22 9.04
CA ILE A 32 -0.25 -6.36 9.96
C ILE A 32 -1.35 -7.33 9.53
N PHE A 33 -2.41 -6.86 8.86
CA PHE A 33 -3.50 -7.70 8.41
C PHE A 33 -3.09 -8.62 7.25
N PRO A 34 -2.60 -8.12 6.10
CA PRO A 34 -2.12 -9.02 5.05
C PRO A 34 -0.92 -9.86 5.52
N THR A 35 -0.07 -9.37 6.44
CA THR A 35 1.00 -10.18 7.05
C THR A 35 0.43 -11.38 7.79
N ARG A 36 -0.60 -11.19 8.62
CA ARG A 36 -1.29 -12.29 9.33
C ARG A 36 -1.84 -13.34 8.35
N PHE A 37 -2.50 -12.90 7.28
CA PHE A 37 -3.01 -13.83 6.26
C PHE A 37 -1.90 -14.51 5.48
N ALA A 38 -0.79 -13.84 5.20
CA ALA A 38 0.39 -14.46 4.58
C ALA A 38 1.00 -15.56 5.47
N GLU A 39 1.02 -15.38 6.79
CA GLU A 39 1.44 -16.40 7.76
C GLU A 39 0.47 -17.58 7.78
N LEU A 40 -0.84 -17.32 7.75
CA LEU A 40 -1.87 -18.36 7.64
C LEU A 40 -1.73 -19.14 6.32
N MET A 41 -1.47 -18.46 5.22
CA MET A 41 -1.23 -19.10 3.91
C MET A 41 0.00 -20.00 3.94
N ARG A 42 1.13 -19.54 4.48
CA ARG A 42 2.34 -20.36 4.63
C ARG A 42 2.13 -21.63 5.46
N SER A 43 1.17 -21.58 6.39
CA SER A 43 0.76 -22.74 7.21
C SER A 43 -0.38 -23.58 6.61
N GLY A 44 -0.79 -23.31 5.36
CA GLY A 44 -1.84 -24.05 4.66
C GLY A 44 -3.27 -23.79 5.15
N ARG A 45 -3.50 -22.72 5.93
CA ARG A 45 -4.82 -22.41 6.54
C ARG A 45 -5.67 -21.43 5.71
N CYS A 46 -5.11 -20.78 4.71
CA CYS A 46 -5.81 -19.94 3.74
C CYS A 46 -5.04 -19.85 2.44
N GLY A 47 -5.56 -19.15 1.43
CA GLY A 47 -4.93 -18.99 0.10
C GLY A 47 -4.41 -17.58 -0.16
N LEU A 48 -3.75 -17.39 -1.31
CA LEU A 48 -3.26 -16.08 -1.77
C LEU A 48 -4.40 -15.06 -1.86
N LYS A 49 -5.58 -15.49 -2.30
CA LYS A 49 -6.76 -14.61 -2.44
C LYS A 49 -7.20 -13.99 -1.11
N ASP A 50 -7.01 -14.69 0.03
CA ASP A 50 -7.27 -14.11 1.36
C ASP A 50 -6.27 -13.01 1.69
N VAL A 51 -4.99 -13.21 1.34
CA VAL A 51 -3.96 -12.17 1.51
C VAL A 51 -4.27 -10.95 0.65
N GLU A 52 -4.62 -11.15 -0.62
CA GLU A 52 -4.94 -10.07 -1.55
C GLU A 52 -6.16 -9.25 -1.10
N VAL A 53 -7.26 -9.92 -0.71
CA VAL A 53 -8.46 -9.23 -0.20
C VAL A 53 -8.11 -8.44 1.06
N SER A 54 -7.32 -9.02 1.96
CA SER A 54 -6.91 -8.33 3.18
C SER A 54 -6.02 -7.12 2.88
N ALA A 55 -5.11 -7.22 1.93
CA ALA A 55 -4.23 -6.13 1.51
C ALA A 55 -5.01 -5.00 0.82
N ILE A 56 -6.01 -5.32 -0.01
CA ILE A 56 -6.92 -4.34 -0.64
C ILE A 56 -7.62 -3.49 0.43
N PHE A 57 -8.26 -4.12 1.42
CA PHE A 57 -9.01 -3.39 2.44
C PHE A 57 -8.09 -2.65 3.41
N ALA A 58 -6.97 -3.26 3.83
CA ALA A 58 -5.98 -2.60 4.66
C ALA A 58 -5.41 -1.34 3.99
N ALA A 59 -5.06 -1.42 2.70
CA ALA A 59 -4.61 -0.28 1.92
C ALA A 59 -5.73 0.76 1.70
N HIS A 60 -6.97 0.32 1.53
CA HIS A 60 -8.13 1.21 1.36
C HIS A 60 -8.39 2.05 2.61
N PHE A 61 -8.20 1.49 3.80
CA PHE A 61 -8.39 2.17 5.08
C PHE A 61 -7.14 2.95 5.55
N ALA A 62 -6.00 2.83 4.87
CA ALA A 62 -4.73 3.41 5.29
C ALA A 62 -4.67 4.95 5.17
N TRP A 63 -5.58 5.65 5.88
CA TRP A 63 -5.60 7.10 6.00
C TRP A 63 -6.27 7.54 7.30
N GLY A 64 -5.64 8.48 8.00
CA GLY A 64 -6.05 8.93 9.32
C GLY A 64 -5.11 8.41 10.43
N ARG A 65 -5.61 8.33 11.65
CA ARG A 65 -4.81 7.87 12.80
C ARG A 65 -4.62 6.35 12.74
N ARG A 66 -3.39 5.86 12.94
CA ARG A 66 -3.05 4.43 12.89
C ARG A 66 -3.95 3.55 13.78
N SER A 67 -4.17 3.95 15.03
CA SER A 67 -5.04 3.22 15.95
C SER A 67 -6.49 3.07 15.43
N MET A 68 -7.03 4.10 14.76
CA MET A 68 -8.35 4.00 14.12
C MET A 68 -8.33 3.06 12.92
N ILE A 69 -7.28 3.12 12.10
CA ILE A 69 -7.15 2.24 10.93
C ILE A 69 -7.12 0.78 11.38
N VAL A 70 -6.28 0.44 12.36
CA VAL A 70 -6.17 -0.93 12.89
C VAL A 70 -7.48 -1.40 13.50
N ARG A 71 -8.13 -0.57 14.34
CA ARG A 71 -9.45 -0.89 14.92
C ARG A 71 -10.50 -1.18 13.84
N ASP A 72 -10.57 -0.33 12.83
CA ASP A 72 -11.62 -0.41 11.82
C ASP A 72 -11.35 -1.55 10.82
N CYS A 73 -10.08 -1.84 10.50
CA CYS A 73 -9.70 -3.07 9.79
C CYS A 73 -10.10 -4.32 10.61
N SER A 74 -9.82 -4.36 11.92
CA SER A 74 -10.22 -5.48 12.76
C SER A 74 -11.74 -5.69 12.70
N ARG A 75 -12.55 -4.63 12.84
CA ARG A 75 -14.02 -4.70 12.71
C ARG A 75 -14.46 -5.26 11.36
N LEU A 76 -13.77 -4.89 10.28
CA LEU A 76 -14.05 -5.44 8.95
C LEU A 76 -13.76 -6.94 8.90
N PHE A 77 -12.59 -7.38 9.40
CA PHE A 77 -12.22 -8.79 9.37
C PHE A 77 -13.05 -9.64 10.36
N ASP A 78 -13.53 -9.06 11.47
CA ASP A 78 -14.52 -9.71 12.34
C ASP A 78 -15.84 -9.96 11.61
N GLU A 79 -16.36 -8.97 10.85
CA GLU A 79 -17.53 -9.14 9.98
C GLU A 79 -17.31 -10.24 8.94
N MET A 80 -16.12 -10.34 8.38
CA MET A 80 -15.71 -11.38 7.43
C MET A 80 -15.44 -12.74 8.11
N SER A 81 -15.58 -12.83 9.44
CA SER A 81 -15.22 -14.02 10.22
C SER A 81 -13.79 -14.49 9.96
N TRP A 82 -12.89 -13.55 9.69
CA TRP A 82 -11.47 -13.76 9.32
C TRP A 82 -11.27 -14.72 8.14
N LYS A 83 -12.24 -14.74 7.21
CA LYS A 83 -12.20 -15.47 5.93
C LYS A 83 -12.54 -14.52 4.78
N PRO A 84 -11.64 -13.60 4.45
CA PRO A 84 -11.96 -12.50 3.55
C PRO A 84 -12.30 -12.95 2.14
N TYR A 85 -11.63 -13.96 1.58
CA TYR A 85 -11.96 -14.48 0.26
C TYR A 85 -13.33 -15.18 0.26
N ASP A 86 -13.61 -16.03 1.26
CA ASP A 86 -14.91 -16.70 1.40
C ASP A 86 -16.05 -15.67 1.53
N TYR A 87 -15.83 -14.59 2.29
CA TYR A 87 -16.79 -13.51 2.45
C TYR A 87 -17.08 -12.84 1.10
N VAL A 88 -16.05 -12.53 0.32
CA VAL A 88 -16.20 -11.95 -1.03
C VAL A 88 -17.01 -12.90 -1.92
N MET A 89 -16.69 -14.19 -1.93
CA MET A 89 -17.31 -15.15 -2.86
C MET A 89 -18.75 -15.53 -2.50
N ARG A 90 -19.13 -15.51 -1.22
CA ARG A 90 -20.54 -15.76 -0.81
C ARG A 90 -21.51 -14.80 -1.45
N GLY A 91 -21.17 -13.52 -1.56
CA GLY A 91 -22.05 -12.53 -2.19
C GLY A 91 -23.11 -11.94 -1.26
N GLU A 92 -23.07 -12.26 0.01
CA GLU A 92 -23.94 -11.74 1.07
C GLU A 92 -23.13 -10.79 1.93
N TRP A 93 -22.98 -9.57 1.49
CA TRP A 93 -22.17 -8.58 2.16
C TRP A 93 -23.02 -7.61 2.97
N ARG A 94 -22.48 -7.14 4.06
CA ARG A 94 -23.08 -6.04 4.81
C ARG A 94 -23.11 -4.79 3.94
N ASP A 95 -24.32 -4.37 3.55
CA ASP A 95 -24.56 -3.21 2.69
C ASP A 95 -25.47 -2.22 3.42
N ASP A 96 -24.88 -1.32 4.19
CA ASP A 96 -25.59 -0.25 4.86
C ASP A 96 -24.82 1.09 4.77
N PRO A 97 -25.49 2.25 4.96
CA PRO A 97 -24.90 3.56 4.85
C PRO A 97 -24.03 3.97 6.04
N VAL A 98 -23.91 3.11 7.06
CA VAL A 98 -23.13 3.39 8.27
C VAL A 98 -21.64 3.35 7.93
N SER A 99 -20.89 4.29 8.48
CA SER A 99 -19.45 4.33 8.31
C SER A 99 -18.77 3.21 9.08
N ILE A 100 -17.87 2.51 8.41
CA ILE A 100 -16.92 1.59 9.05
C ILE A 100 -15.59 2.28 9.37
N HIS A 101 -15.11 3.16 8.47
CA HIS A 101 -13.86 3.90 8.67
C HIS A 101 -13.97 5.30 8.09
N ARG A 102 -14.03 6.33 8.93
CA ARG A 102 -14.12 7.73 8.52
C ARG A 102 -15.30 7.95 7.54
N THR A 103 -15.02 8.27 6.28
CA THR A 103 -16.05 8.45 5.24
C THR A 103 -16.39 7.16 4.50
N VAL A 104 -15.62 6.08 4.70
CA VAL A 104 -15.89 4.77 4.06
C VAL A 104 -17.08 4.11 4.75
N LYS A 105 -18.05 3.72 3.97
CA LYS A 105 -19.30 3.06 4.42
C LYS A 105 -19.26 1.56 4.16
N TRP A 106 -20.10 0.79 4.85
CA TRP A 106 -20.28 -0.62 4.56
C TRP A 106 -20.76 -0.87 3.14
N SER A 107 -21.60 0.01 2.59
CA SER A 107 -22.03 -0.05 1.18
C SER A 107 -20.85 0.10 0.19
N GLU A 108 -19.82 0.86 0.53
CA GLU A 108 -18.60 0.94 -0.29
C GLU A 108 -17.79 -0.36 -0.20
N VAL A 109 -17.70 -0.95 1.00
CA VAL A 109 -17.09 -2.28 1.20
C VAL A 109 -17.82 -3.34 0.38
N ALA A 110 -19.16 -3.39 0.43
CA ALA A 110 -19.98 -4.30 -0.36
C ALA A 110 -19.73 -4.12 -1.87
N ALA A 111 -19.65 -2.88 -2.34
CA ALA A 111 -19.36 -2.59 -3.74
C ALA A 111 -17.95 -3.05 -4.17
N ILE A 112 -16.93 -2.94 -3.30
CA ILE A 112 -15.60 -3.48 -3.55
C ILE A 112 -15.65 -5.01 -3.58
N CYS A 113 -16.35 -5.65 -2.64
CA CYS A 113 -16.53 -7.12 -2.63
C CYS A 113 -17.19 -7.62 -3.92
N ALA A 114 -18.23 -6.94 -4.42
CA ALA A 114 -18.90 -7.30 -5.66
C ALA A 114 -17.93 -7.28 -6.87
N ARG A 115 -17.08 -6.25 -6.94
CA ARG A 115 -16.07 -6.15 -8.00
C ARG A 115 -15.00 -7.23 -7.87
N LEU A 116 -14.48 -7.46 -6.66
CA LEU A 116 -13.50 -8.52 -6.40
C LEU A 116 -14.07 -9.90 -6.77
N LYS A 117 -15.34 -10.18 -6.41
CA LYS A 117 -16.00 -11.43 -6.80
C LYS A 117 -16.00 -11.62 -8.31
N ASN A 118 -16.38 -10.58 -9.07
CA ASN A 118 -16.39 -10.65 -10.53
C ASN A 118 -14.96 -10.90 -11.10
N ILE A 119 -13.94 -10.30 -10.53
CA ILE A 119 -12.55 -10.50 -10.96
C ILE A 119 -12.13 -11.95 -10.66
N TYR A 120 -12.36 -12.44 -9.44
CA TYR A 120 -11.91 -13.78 -9.02
C TYR A 120 -12.66 -14.95 -9.66
N VAL A 121 -13.80 -14.71 -10.32
CA VAL A 121 -14.44 -15.74 -11.17
C VAL A 121 -13.56 -16.08 -12.39
N GLY A 122 -12.81 -15.10 -12.90
CA GLY A 122 -11.98 -15.27 -14.11
C GLY A 122 -10.47 -15.25 -13.86
N GLN A 123 -10.02 -14.97 -12.64
CA GLN A 123 -8.61 -14.82 -12.32
C GLN A 123 -8.23 -15.47 -10.98
N ASP A 124 -7.04 -16.02 -10.91
CA ASP A 124 -6.53 -16.61 -9.67
C ASP A 124 -5.79 -15.64 -8.77
N SER A 125 -5.43 -14.47 -9.26
CA SER A 125 -4.71 -13.42 -8.53
C SER A 125 -5.02 -12.04 -9.11
N LEU A 126 -4.86 -11.00 -8.28
CA LEU A 126 -4.92 -9.59 -8.70
C LEU A 126 -3.58 -9.09 -9.27
N GLU A 127 -2.53 -9.90 -9.25
CA GLU A 127 -1.17 -9.53 -9.64
C GLU A 127 -1.09 -8.97 -11.06
N SER A 128 -1.89 -9.53 -11.99
CA SER A 128 -1.93 -9.10 -13.39
C SER A 128 -2.55 -7.71 -13.60
N LEU A 129 -3.25 -7.17 -12.58
CA LEU A 129 -3.87 -5.86 -12.69
C LEU A 129 -2.85 -4.74 -12.48
N GLY A 130 -2.77 -3.84 -13.43
CA GLY A 130 -2.01 -2.60 -13.29
C GLY A 130 -2.69 -1.59 -12.35
N VAL A 131 -2.01 -0.47 -12.11
CA VAL A 131 -2.54 0.62 -11.25
C VAL A 131 -3.87 1.18 -11.77
N PRO A 132 -4.08 1.41 -13.09
CA PRO A 132 -5.36 1.87 -13.63
C PRO A 132 -6.49 0.86 -13.41
N GLU A 133 -6.22 -0.42 -13.63
CA GLU A 133 -7.19 -1.51 -13.46
C GLU A 133 -7.59 -1.67 -12.00
N ILE A 134 -6.64 -1.67 -11.06
CA ILE A 134 -6.96 -1.71 -9.61
C ILE A 134 -7.82 -0.50 -9.23
N ARG A 135 -7.48 0.69 -9.76
CA ARG A 135 -8.25 1.91 -9.50
C ARG A 135 -9.70 1.79 -9.96
N THR A 136 -9.92 1.33 -11.18
CA THR A 136 -11.24 1.30 -11.81
C THR A 136 -12.03 0.04 -11.47
N LEU A 137 -11.41 -1.13 -11.65
CA LEU A 137 -12.10 -2.42 -11.52
C LEU A 137 -12.26 -2.85 -10.06
N VAL A 138 -11.30 -2.54 -9.16
CA VAL A 138 -11.40 -2.91 -7.74
C VAL A 138 -12.05 -1.80 -6.94
N PHE A 139 -11.50 -0.57 -6.97
CA PHE A 139 -12.03 0.53 -6.16
C PHE A 139 -13.21 1.26 -6.80
N GLY A 140 -13.54 1.00 -8.07
CA GLY A 140 -14.63 1.66 -8.79
C GLY A 140 -14.46 3.18 -8.93
N GLN A 141 -13.23 3.64 -8.87
CA GLN A 141 -12.89 5.04 -9.04
C GLN A 141 -12.82 5.40 -10.51
N LYS A 142 -13.14 6.64 -10.86
CA LYS A 142 -12.96 7.12 -12.22
C LYS A 142 -11.49 7.06 -12.64
N GLU A 143 -11.25 6.79 -13.91
CA GLU A 143 -9.92 6.89 -14.48
C GLU A 143 -9.37 8.31 -14.26
N ASP A 144 -8.12 8.41 -13.81
CA ASP A 144 -7.43 9.66 -13.58
C ASP A 144 -5.93 9.47 -13.82
N ALA A 145 -5.48 9.87 -15.01
CA ALA A 145 -4.07 9.76 -15.40
C ALA A 145 -3.11 10.65 -14.57
N LYS A 146 -3.64 11.56 -13.74
CA LYS A 146 -2.83 12.43 -12.88
C LYS A 146 -2.80 11.97 -11.42
N ALA A 147 -3.62 11.00 -11.03
CA ALA A 147 -3.74 10.56 -9.66
C ALA A 147 -2.42 9.95 -9.13
N PRO A 148 -1.98 10.33 -7.93
CA PRO A 148 -0.77 9.77 -7.31
C PRO A 148 -0.94 8.33 -6.83
N ASN A 149 -2.16 7.83 -6.74
CA ASN A 149 -2.54 6.44 -6.42
C ASN A 149 -1.84 5.85 -5.17
N LYS A 150 -1.65 6.63 -4.11
CA LYS A 150 -0.94 6.21 -2.88
C LYS A 150 -1.35 4.83 -2.39
N LYS A 151 -2.66 4.58 -2.24
CA LYS A 151 -3.18 3.31 -1.71
C LYS A 151 -2.80 2.12 -2.60
N ILE A 152 -2.86 2.28 -3.91
CA ILE A 152 -2.54 1.24 -4.87
C ILE A 152 -1.04 0.99 -4.92
N ASN A 153 -0.23 2.04 -4.92
CA ASN A 153 1.22 1.91 -4.86
C ASN A 153 1.67 1.25 -3.55
N MET A 154 1.03 1.55 -2.43
CA MET A 154 1.30 0.91 -1.14
C MET A 154 0.92 -0.58 -1.16
N LEU A 155 -0.26 -0.93 -1.69
CA LEU A 155 -0.66 -2.32 -1.92
C LEU A 155 0.38 -3.07 -2.77
N ARG A 156 0.77 -2.49 -3.90
CA ARG A 156 1.77 -3.09 -4.80
C ARG A 156 3.12 -3.25 -4.11
N ARG A 157 3.58 -2.25 -3.35
CA ARG A 157 4.80 -2.37 -2.55
C ARG A 157 4.73 -3.56 -1.60
N TRP A 158 3.65 -3.69 -0.82
CA TRP A 158 3.48 -4.80 0.11
C TRP A 158 3.50 -6.17 -0.58
N MET A 159 2.85 -6.28 -1.74
CA MET A 159 2.69 -7.57 -2.42
C MET A 159 3.90 -7.97 -3.26
N VAL A 160 4.69 -7.02 -3.77
CA VAL A 160 5.79 -7.27 -4.71
C VAL A 160 7.15 -7.34 -4.03
N ARG A 161 7.49 -6.40 -3.11
CA ARG A 161 8.81 -6.39 -2.48
C ARG A 161 9.01 -7.60 -1.59
N ASP A 162 10.15 -8.27 -1.78
CA ASP A 162 10.53 -9.50 -1.08
C ASP A 162 11.91 -9.34 -0.45
N ASP A 163 12.00 -8.55 0.61
CA ASP A 163 13.24 -8.39 1.38
C ASP A 163 13.26 -9.17 2.70
N GLY A 164 12.20 -9.95 2.96
CA GLY A 164 12.06 -10.77 4.17
C GLY A 164 11.83 -9.98 5.46
N LYS A 165 11.70 -8.65 5.39
CA LYS A 165 11.55 -7.77 6.55
C LYS A 165 10.11 -7.36 6.79
N VAL A 166 9.61 -6.38 6.03
CA VAL A 166 8.28 -5.78 6.22
C VAL A 166 7.29 -6.26 5.19
N ASP A 167 7.64 -6.11 3.91
CA ASP A 167 6.76 -6.41 2.80
C ASP A 167 6.64 -7.92 2.56
N LEU A 168 5.62 -8.36 1.82
CA LEU A 168 5.18 -9.77 1.76
C LEU A 168 5.82 -10.55 0.60
N GLY A 169 6.07 -9.87 -0.52
CA GLY A 169 6.72 -10.44 -1.69
C GLY A 169 5.98 -11.63 -2.30
N LEU A 170 4.65 -11.56 -2.43
CA LEU A 170 3.82 -12.65 -2.92
C LEU A 170 3.50 -12.56 -4.41
N TRP A 171 3.57 -11.38 -4.99
CA TRP A 171 3.45 -11.16 -6.43
C TRP A 171 4.84 -11.24 -7.05
N LYS A 172 5.05 -12.23 -7.91
CA LYS A 172 6.37 -12.62 -8.44
C LYS A 172 6.61 -12.23 -9.89
N ASN A 173 5.54 -11.81 -10.60
CA ASN A 173 5.63 -11.44 -12.02
C ASN A 173 5.87 -9.93 -12.22
N ILE A 174 6.02 -9.18 -11.13
CA ILE A 174 6.30 -7.74 -11.14
C ILE A 174 7.63 -7.53 -10.45
N SER A 175 8.53 -6.80 -11.09
CA SER A 175 9.81 -6.44 -10.50
C SER A 175 9.69 -5.25 -9.53
N PRO A 176 10.43 -5.22 -8.40
CA PRO A 176 10.41 -4.09 -7.49
C PRO A 176 10.83 -2.74 -8.10
N ASP A 177 11.62 -2.74 -9.17
CA ASP A 177 12.02 -1.52 -9.91
C ASP A 177 10.88 -0.92 -10.73
N GLU A 178 9.80 -1.68 -11.01
CA GLU A 178 8.59 -1.18 -11.65
C GLU A 178 7.64 -0.44 -10.68
N LEU A 179 7.92 -0.51 -9.38
CA LEU A 179 7.05 0.07 -8.36
C LEU A 179 7.21 1.58 -8.28
N LEU A 180 6.11 2.26 -8.01
CA LEU A 180 6.09 3.66 -7.66
C LEU A 180 5.94 3.83 -6.14
N ILE A 181 6.66 4.80 -5.58
CA ILE A 181 6.58 5.12 -4.15
C ILE A 181 5.14 5.49 -3.75
N PRO A 182 4.62 5.00 -2.60
CA PRO A 182 3.31 5.35 -2.08
C PRO A 182 3.31 6.74 -1.43
N LEU A 183 3.45 7.80 -2.23
CA LEU A 183 3.59 9.16 -1.75
C LEU A 183 2.38 9.61 -0.94
N ASP A 184 2.60 9.90 0.34
CA ASP A 184 1.60 10.52 1.19
C ASP A 184 1.57 12.04 0.95
N VAL A 185 0.42 12.54 0.54
CA VAL A 185 0.24 13.97 0.26
C VAL A 185 0.34 14.86 1.52
N HIS A 186 0.20 14.27 2.71
CA HIS A 186 0.34 14.99 3.99
C HIS A 186 1.80 15.16 4.41
N VAL A 187 2.69 14.26 3.98
CA VAL A 187 4.14 14.32 4.26
C VAL A 187 4.96 14.76 3.04
N TYR A 188 4.29 15.30 2.04
CA TYR A 188 4.91 15.75 0.78
C TYR A 188 6.06 16.77 0.97
N THR A 189 6.09 17.52 2.06
CA THR A 189 7.18 18.47 2.35
C THR A 189 8.52 17.78 2.53
N GLN A 190 8.55 16.54 3.03
CA GLN A 190 9.77 15.77 3.27
C GLN A 190 10.59 15.53 1.99
N PRO A 191 10.03 15.01 0.88
CA PRO A 191 10.75 14.89 -0.38
C PRO A 191 11.31 16.21 -0.90
N VAL A 192 10.61 17.33 -0.67
CA VAL A 192 11.10 18.66 -1.09
C VAL A 192 12.27 19.10 -0.19
N GLU A 193 12.16 18.95 1.11
CA GLU A 193 13.21 19.27 2.08
C GLU A 193 14.48 18.45 1.84
N LEU A 194 14.31 17.19 1.42
CA LEU A 194 15.41 16.27 1.10
C LEU A 194 15.98 16.47 -0.33
N GLY A 195 15.43 17.40 -1.11
CA GLY A 195 15.88 17.69 -2.47
C GLY A 195 15.54 16.60 -3.50
N LEU A 196 14.59 15.71 -3.17
CA LEU A 196 14.14 14.64 -4.09
C LEU A 196 13.22 15.17 -5.19
N THR A 197 12.57 16.31 -4.98
CA THR A 197 11.74 17.01 -5.96
C THR A 197 11.63 18.50 -5.63
N ALA A 198 11.47 19.31 -6.64
CA ALA A 198 11.11 20.73 -6.50
C ALA A 198 9.65 21.01 -6.94
N ARG A 199 8.91 19.97 -7.34
CA ARG A 199 7.54 20.12 -7.84
C ARG A 199 6.57 20.45 -6.72
N LYS A 200 5.61 21.34 -6.99
CA LYS A 200 4.52 21.69 -6.07
C LYS A 200 3.28 20.80 -6.22
N PRO A 201 2.87 20.36 -7.44
CA PRO A 201 1.72 19.47 -7.60
C PRO A 201 1.96 18.10 -6.96
N LYS A 202 0.93 17.57 -6.29
CA LYS A 202 0.93 16.23 -5.68
C LYS A 202 0.30 15.23 -6.64
N ASP A 203 0.88 15.07 -7.80
CA ASP A 203 0.38 14.27 -8.92
C ASP A 203 1.33 13.10 -9.26
N ILE A 204 0.92 12.27 -10.23
CA ILE A 204 1.72 11.12 -10.68
C ILE A 204 3.11 11.50 -11.21
N LYS A 205 3.27 12.70 -11.76
CA LYS A 205 4.57 13.17 -12.25
C LYS A 205 5.53 13.39 -11.09
N THR A 206 5.02 13.91 -9.98
CA THR A 206 5.81 14.08 -8.74
C THR A 206 6.15 12.72 -8.11
N VAL A 207 5.20 11.78 -8.09
CA VAL A 207 5.47 10.41 -7.64
C VAL A 207 6.61 9.79 -8.44
N ARG A 208 6.58 9.89 -9.77
CA ARG A 208 7.64 9.37 -10.65
C ARG A 208 8.98 10.06 -10.38
N GLU A 209 9.01 11.39 -10.31
CA GLU A 209 10.24 12.15 -10.05
C GLU A 209 10.91 11.72 -8.74
N ILE A 210 10.13 11.51 -7.66
CA ILE A 210 10.64 11.04 -6.39
C ILE A 210 11.09 9.57 -6.49
N THR A 211 10.35 8.73 -7.21
CA THR A 211 10.72 7.33 -7.45
C THR A 211 12.03 7.24 -8.22
N ASP A 212 12.19 8.03 -9.26
CA ASP A 212 13.42 8.09 -10.07
C ASP A 212 14.62 8.52 -9.21
N ALA A 213 14.44 9.53 -8.34
CA ALA A 213 15.47 9.94 -7.39
C ALA A 213 15.86 8.82 -6.41
N PHE A 214 14.89 8.02 -5.98
CA PHE A 214 15.16 6.85 -5.16
C PHE A 214 15.80 5.70 -5.95
N SER A 215 15.53 5.56 -7.24
CA SER A 215 16.21 4.56 -8.08
C SER A 215 17.71 4.80 -8.16
N ASP A 216 18.16 6.07 -8.12
CA ASP A 216 19.58 6.42 -8.04
C ASP A 216 20.21 6.03 -6.68
N ILE A 217 19.43 5.99 -5.61
CA ILE A 217 19.90 5.65 -4.26
C ILE A 217 19.79 4.15 -3.99
N PHE A 218 18.70 3.54 -4.43
CA PHE A 218 18.33 2.13 -4.24
C PHE A 218 18.09 1.46 -5.60
N PRO A 219 19.15 1.13 -6.35
CA PRO A 219 19.01 0.44 -7.64
C PRO A 219 18.18 -0.84 -7.49
N ASN A 220 17.24 -1.07 -8.42
CA ASN A 220 16.31 -2.19 -8.44
C ASN A 220 15.24 -2.24 -7.33
N ASP A 221 15.21 -1.27 -6.39
CA ASP A 221 14.23 -1.22 -5.30
C ASP A 221 13.94 0.21 -4.83
N PRO A 222 13.39 1.09 -5.68
CA PRO A 222 13.15 2.49 -5.33
C PRO A 222 12.18 2.65 -4.16
N CYS A 223 11.25 1.71 -3.97
CA CYS A 223 10.30 1.75 -2.87
C CYS A 223 10.92 1.52 -1.48
N LYS A 224 12.19 1.09 -1.41
CA LYS A 224 12.98 1.12 -0.17
C LYS A 224 13.11 2.56 0.36
N GLY A 225 13.04 3.57 -0.51
CA GLY A 225 12.99 4.98 -0.15
C GLY A 225 11.82 5.40 0.73
N ASP A 226 10.70 4.67 0.71
CA ASP A 226 9.55 4.96 1.58
C ASP A 226 9.90 4.76 3.07
N PHE A 227 10.74 3.78 3.40
CA PHE A 227 11.26 3.60 4.75
C PHE A 227 12.24 4.71 5.16
N ALA A 228 12.97 5.28 4.21
CA ALA A 228 13.80 6.45 4.45
C ALA A 228 12.97 7.69 4.77
N LEU A 229 11.88 7.93 4.04
CA LEU A 229 10.93 9.01 4.34
C LEU A 229 10.26 8.81 5.71
N PHE A 230 9.87 7.58 6.03
CA PHE A 230 9.36 7.25 7.35
C PHE A 230 10.39 7.59 8.45
N GLY A 231 11.65 7.18 8.28
CA GLY A 231 12.74 7.49 9.19
C GLY A 231 12.99 8.99 9.36
N PHE A 232 12.94 9.75 8.26
CA PHE A 232 13.00 11.21 8.33
C PHE A 232 11.89 11.79 9.19
N GLY A 233 10.64 11.32 9.01
CA GLY A 233 9.50 11.74 9.80
C GLY A 233 9.66 11.45 11.29
N VAL A 234 10.14 10.26 11.65
CA VAL A 234 10.40 9.86 13.04
C VAL A 234 11.50 10.72 13.66
N THR A 235 12.59 10.95 12.92
CA THR A 235 13.75 11.69 13.41
C THR A 235 13.49 13.19 13.60
N HIS A 236 12.62 13.77 12.78
CA HIS A 236 12.30 15.22 12.78
C HIS A 236 10.95 15.55 13.43
N GLY A 237 10.29 14.59 14.07
CA GLY A 237 9.06 14.81 14.85
C GLY A 237 7.81 15.19 14.03
N LYS A 238 7.75 14.75 12.76
CA LYS A 238 6.63 15.04 11.84
C LYS A 238 5.71 13.84 11.62
#